data_bd6aea931baec9934730f109e4177e09
#
_entry.id   bd6aea931baec9934730f109e4177e09
#
_cell.length_a   1.000
_cell.length_b   1.000
_cell.length_c   1.000
_cell.angle_alpha   90.00
_cell.angle_beta   90.00
_cell.angle_gamma   90.00
#
_symmetry.space_group_name_H-M   'P 1'
#
loop_
_entity.id
_entity.type
_entity.pdbx_description
1 polymer ?
#
loop_
_entity_poly.entity_id
_entity_poly.type
_entity_poly.pdbx_seq_one_letter_code
_entity_poly.pdbx_strand_id
1 'polypeptide(L)'
;WFDTNDHKAFDVCADDHCQRYEGLRRMSERAVEAVRATAGQVLLYNDEICDCRYYKCCGGKTEIWRTCWEDIDVPYIQSVQCDYCKSPSPKILRLVLNDYDQETKDFRDWKVTYKDEELNEIIRTKSGIDFGEIIDLIPLHRGASGRIDQLRIVGTKHTEVIGKELKIRYWLSRSCLYSSWFEVAHENGVWTLSGHGWGHGAGLCQIGAAVMASEGHPYEEILTYYYPGTRLNEKMRK
;
A
#
# COMPACT_ATOMS: atom_id res chain seq x y z
N TRP A 1 -7.34 14.23 -4.59
CA TRP A 1 -8.71 13.71 -4.75
C TRP A 1 -9.66 14.80 -5.27
N PHE A 2 -9.18 15.65 -6.16
CA PHE A 2 -10.02 16.62 -6.84
C PHE A 2 -10.69 15.96 -8.04
N ASP A 3 -11.99 16.24 -8.21
CA ASP A 3 -12.79 15.83 -9.39
C ASP A 3 -12.83 14.33 -9.67
N THR A 4 -12.80 13.50 -8.62
CA THR A 4 -13.09 12.08 -8.80
C THR A 4 -14.57 11.91 -9.09
N ASN A 5 -14.91 11.55 -10.32
CA ASN A 5 -16.28 11.21 -10.72
C ASN A 5 -16.70 9.78 -10.32
N ASP A 6 -15.97 9.17 -9.39
CA ASP A 6 -16.15 7.77 -9.00
C ASP A 6 -17.43 7.55 -8.18
N HIS A 7 -17.96 8.63 -7.61
CA HIS A 7 -19.20 8.61 -6.82
C HIS A 7 -20.23 9.59 -7.38
N LYS A 8 -21.43 9.10 -7.67
CA LYS A 8 -22.50 9.94 -8.27
C LYS A 8 -23.19 10.91 -7.29
N ALA A 9 -23.12 10.65 -5.98
CA ALA A 9 -23.90 11.36 -4.98
C ALA A 9 -23.09 12.01 -3.85
N PHE A 10 -21.78 11.83 -3.83
CA PHE A 10 -20.86 12.35 -2.82
C PHE A 10 -19.43 12.42 -3.38
N ASP A 11 -18.58 13.24 -2.77
CA ASP A 11 -17.21 13.47 -3.25
C ASP A 11 -16.24 12.38 -2.81
N VAL A 12 -16.42 11.81 -1.60
CA VAL A 12 -15.56 10.78 -1.01
C VAL A 12 -16.35 9.75 -0.24
N CYS A 13 -15.89 8.50 -0.22
CA CYS A 13 -16.49 7.41 0.55
C CYS A 13 -15.70 7.07 1.81
N ALA A 14 -16.30 6.26 2.69
CA ALA A 14 -15.68 5.79 3.93
C ALA A 14 -14.80 4.54 3.75
N ASP A 15 -14.62 4.06 2.53
CA ASP A 15 -13.76 2.93 2.18
C ASP A 15 -12.33 3.34 1.84
N ASP A 16 -11.45 2.36 1.71
CA ASP A 16 -10.05 2.53 1.32
C ASP A 16 -9.89 3.25 -0.02
N HIS A 17 -10.90 3.16 -0.90
CA HIS A 17 -10.94 3.89 -2.18
C HIS A 17 -10.75 5.40 -1.99
N CYS A 18 -11.41 6.01 -1.00
CA CYS A 18 -11.27 7.43 -0.65
C CYS A 18 -10.55 7.63 0.69
N GLN A 19 -9.55 6.81 0.98
CA GLN A 19 -8.71 6.94 2.18
C GLN A 19 -9.49 6.84 3.50
N ARG A 20 -10.60 6.10 3.51
CA ARG A 20 -11.46 5.90 4.67
C ARG A 20 -11.94 7.22 5.29
N TYR A 21 -12.48 8.12 4.49
CA TYR A 21 -13.03 9.36 4.99
C TYR A 21 -14.22 9.10 5.91
N GLU A 22 -14.04 9.26 7.22
CA GLU A 22 -15.05 9.02 8.26
C GLU A 22 -15.68 10.31 8.81
N GLY A 23 -15.53 11.43 8.12
CA GLY A 23 -16.01 12.73 8.56
C GLY A 23 -15.29 13.20 9.84
N LEU A 24 -16.05 13.79 10.79
CA LEU A 24 -15.50 14.35 12.03
C LEU A 24 -15.30 13.32 13.16
N ARG A 25 -15.68 12.07 12.94
CA ARG A 25 -15.72 11.03 14.00
C ARG A 25 -14.35 10.78 14.67
N ARG A 26 -13.26 10.95 13.92
CA ARG A 26 -11.88 10.74 14.39
C ARG A 26 -11.07 12.02 14.47
N MET A 27 -11.73 13.16 14.45
CA MET A 27 -11.03 14.44 14.56
C MET A 27 -10.40 14.57 15.96
N SER A 28 -9.12 14.90 16.00
CA SER A 28 -8.38 15.20 17.22
C SER A 28 -7.83 16.62 17.16
N GLU A 29 -7.57 17.23 18.31
CA GLU A 29 -6.94 18.56 18.38
C GLU A 29 -5.62 18.60 17.62
N ARG A 30 -4.80 17.55 17.72
CA ARG A 30 -3.52 17.42 16.98
C ARG A 30 -3.72 17.39 15.47
N ALA A 31 -4.74 16.69 14.97
CA ALA A 31 -5.06 16.69 13.54
C ALA A 31 -5.51 18.07 13.07
N VAL A 32 -6.33 18.76 13.84
CA VAL A 32 -6.75 20.15 13.54
C VAL A 32 -5.56 21.11 13.53
N GLU A 33 -4.66 20.98 14.51
CA GLU A 33 -3.43 21.79 14.59
C GLU A 33 -2.53 21.52 13.38
N ALA A 34 -2.28 20.26 13.03
CA ALA A 34 -1.49 19.87 11.87
C ALA A 34 -2.06 20.47 10.57
N VAL A 35 -3.37 20.33 10.33
CA VAL A 35 -4.04 20.90 9.15
C VAL A 35 -3.90 22.43 9.12
N ARG A 36 -4.07 23.11 10.27
CA ARG A 36 -3.90 24.57 10.35
C ARG A 36 -2.44 24.98 10.09
N ALA A 37 -1.49 24.23 10.65
CA ALA A 37 -0.06 24.53 10.49
C ALA A 37 0.43 24.36 9.05
N THR A 38 -0.18 23.44 8.29
CA THR A 38 0.18 23.12 6.90
C THR A 38 -0.81 23.68 5.86
N ALA A 39 -1.75 24.53 6.27
CA ALA A 39 -2.76 25.09 5.37
C ALA A 39 -2.10 25.83 4.19
N GLY A 40 -2.52 25.48 2.96
CA GLY A 40 -1.98 26.03 1.72
C GLY A 40 -0.60 25.49 1.33
N GLN A 41 -0.04 24.50 2.04
CA GLN A 41 1.19 23.84 1.65
C GLN A 41 0.88 22.62 0.78
N VAL A 42 1.63 22.49 -0.31
CA VAL A 42 1.60 21.35 -1.23
C VAL A 42 3.02 20.97 -1.62
N LEU A 43 3.24 19.71 -1.95
CA LEU A 43 4.48 19.26 -2.59
C LEU A 43 4.43 19.57 -4.08
N LEU A 44 5.53 20.11 -4.59
CA LEU A 44 5.72 20.45 -5.99
C LEU A 44 6.91 19.67 -6.58
N TYR A 45 6.73 19.22 -7.81
CA TYR A 45 7.79 18.72 -8.67
C TYR A 45 7.71 19.45 -10.01
N ASN A 46 8.76 20.15 -10.43
CA ASN A 46 8.75 21.01 -11.62
C ASN A 46 7.59 22.01 -11.64
N ASP A 47 7.26 22.62 -10.48
CA ASP A 47 6.19 23.59 -10.25
C ASP A 47 4.74 23.02 -10.39
N GLU A 48 4.60 21.73 -10.59
CA GLU A 48 3.31 21.03 -10.59
C GLU A 48 3.04 20.35 -9.24
N ILE A 49 1.76 20.31 -8.83
CA ILE A 49 1.34 19.63 -7.58
C ILE A 49 1.52 18.13 -7.73
N CYS A 50 2.22 17.52 -6.78
CA CYS A 50 2.50 16.09 -6.77
C CYS A 50 1.27 15.27 -6.36
N ASP A 51 1.06 14.12 -7.01
CA ASP A 51 0.19 13.05 -6.51
C ASP A 51 0.93 12.24 -5.43
N CYS A 52 0.73 12.64 -4.17
CA CYS A 52 1.45 12.09 -3.02
C CYS A 52 0.76 10.84 -2.46
N ARG A 53 1.02 9.68 -3.05
CA ARG A 53 0.49 8.41 -2.57
C ARG A 53 1.18 7.96 -1.29
N TYR A 54 0.44 7.28 -0.41
CA TYR A 54 0.96 6.73 0.84
C TYR A 54 0.31 5.39 1.17
N TYR A 55 0.94 4.64 2.04
CA TYR A 55 0.51 3.31 2.44
C TYR A 55 1.02 2.99 3.85
N LYS A 56 0.56 1.88 4.43
CA LYS A 56 0.81 1.56 5.84
C LYS A 56 2.28 1.24 6.14
N CYS A 57 2.88 0.26 5.46
CA CYS A 57 4.23 -0.22 5.75
C CYS A 57 4.95 -0.66 4.48
N CYS A 58 6.21 -0.19 4.25
CA CYS A 58 6.98 -0.57 3.07
C CYS A 58 7.52 -2.01 3.11
N GLY A 59 7.75 -2.57 4.30
CA GLY A 59 8.43 -3.86 4.44
C GLY A 59 9.95 -3.78 4.35
N GLY A 60 10.53 -2.58 4.14
CA GLY A 60 11.97 -2.35 4.00
C GLY A 60 12.36 -1.52 2.79
N LYS A 61 11.53 -1.50 1.75
CA LYS A 61 11.80 -0.74 0.52
C LYS A 61 10.51 -0.24 -0.12
N THR A 62 10.49 1.01 -0.57
CA THR A 62 9.35 1.58 -1.27
C THR A 62 9.31 1.14 -2.73
N GLU A 63 8.13 1.28 -3.37
CA GLU A 63 7.89 0.86 -4.74
C GLU A 63 7.78 2.07 -5.68
N ILE A 64 7.88 1.84 -6.97
CA ILE A 64 7.65 2.82 -8.03
C ILE A 64 6.20 2.80 -8.51
N TRP A 65 5.77 3.87 -9.16
CA TRP A 65 4.38 4.05 -9.63
C TRP A 65 3.88 2.91 -10.53
N ARG A 66 4.63 2.56 -11.57
CA ARG A 66 4.21 1.60 -12.61
C ARG A 66 3.94 0.18 -12.12
N THR A 67 4.50 -0.21 -10.97
CA THR A 67 4.19 -1.50 -10.33
C THR A 67 2.75 -1.56 -9.82
N CYS A 68 2.20 -0.39 -9.44
CA CYS A 68 0.90 -0.29 -8.79
C CYS A 68 -0.22 0.13 -9.76
N TRP A 69 0.08 1.04 -10.67
CA TRP A 69 -0.89 1.70 -11.56
C TRP A 69 -0.44 1.68 -13.02
N GLU A 70 -0.65 2.75 -13.76
CA GLU A 70 -0.33 2.89 -15.18
C GLU A 70 1.18 2.75 -15.45
N ASP A 71 1.54 2.33 -16.65
CA ASP A 71 2.94 2.17 -17.07
C ASP A 71 3.57 3.52 -17.47
N ILE A 72 3.57 4.45 -16.51
CA ILE A 72 4.21 5.75 -16.62
C ILE A 72 5.30 5.91 -15.55
N ASP A 73 6.27 6.76 -15.81
CA ASP A 73 7.24 7.17 -14.81
C ASP A 73 6.73 8.40 -14.07
N VAL A 74 6.66 8.30 -12.74
CA VAL A 74 6.40 9.42 -11.84
C VAL A 74 7.73 9.72 -11.12
N PRO A 75 8.50 10.73 -11.53
CA PRO A 75 9.90 10.90 -11.16
C PRO A 75 10.14 11.08 -9.66
N TYR A 76 9.16 11.57 -8.93
CA TYR A 76 9.22 11.76 -7.48
C TYR A 76 8.68 10.57 -6.67
N ILE A 77 8.16 9.52 -7.31
CA ILE A 77 7.79 8.25 -6.67
C ILE A 77 8.85 7.22 -7.03
N GLN A 78 9.93 7.25 -6.28
CA GLN A 78 11.08 6.36 -6.47
C GLN A 78 11.09 5.26 -5.41
N SER A 79 11.86 4.21 -5.71
CA SER A 79 12.13 3.17 -4.74
C SER A 79 13.23 3.61 -3.78
N VAL A 80 12.86 3.81 -2.52
CA VAL A 80 13.74 4.25 -1.44
C VAL A 80 13.91 3.12 -0.43
N GLN A 81 15.15 2.87 0.01
CA GLN A 81 15.42 1.97 1.12
C GLN A 81 14.87 2.59 2.41
N CYS A 82 14.09 1.85 3.18
CA CYS A 82 13.42 2.38 4.37
C CYS A 82 13.51 1.39 5.54
N ASP A 83 14.44 1.62 6.44
CA ASP A 83 14.61 0.80 7.65
C ASP A 83 13.77 1.28 8.84
N TYR A 84 13.19 2.47 8.77
CA TYR A 84 12.40 3.07 9.84
C TYR A 84 11.19 2.23 10.28
N CYS A 85 10.56 1.48 9.36
CA CYS A 85 9.45 0.61 9.72
C CYS A 85 9.88 -0.77 10.27
N LYS A 86 11.18 -1.00 10.49
CA LYS A 86 11.72 -2.32 10.90
C LYS A 86 11.29 -2.71 12.31
N SER A 87 11.35 -1.77 13.25
CA SER A 87 11.07 -2.05 14.66
C SER A 87 10.39 -0.84 15.33
N PRO A 88 9.18 -0.44 14.89
CA PRO A 88 8.49 0.68 15.49
C PRO A 88 8.08 0.35 16.93
N SER A 89 8.19 1.32 17.83
CA SER A 89 7.78 1.11 19.22
C SER A 89 6.25 0.91 19.32
N PRO A 90 5.74 0.17 20.31
CA PRO A 90 4.29 0.03 20.54
C PRO A 90 3.57 1.38 20.71
N LYS A 91 4.26 2.40 21.22
CA LYS A 91 3.72 3.76 21.36
C LYS A 91 3.47 4.38 19.98
N ILE A 92 4.41 4.25 19.03
CA ILE A 92 4.27 4.74 17.66
C ILE A 92 3.14 3.99 16.96
N LEU A 93 3.11 2.66 17.07
CA LEU A 93 2.05 1.86 16.44
C LEU A 93 0.66 2.29 16.91
N ARG A 94 0.46 2.56 18.20
CA ARG A 94 -0.83 3.06 18.72
C ARG A 94 -1.24 4.42 18.18
N LEU A 95 -0.29 5.24 17.72
CA LEU A 95 -0.58 6.56 17.13
C LEU A 95 -0.87 6.48 15.64
N VAL A 96 -0.28 5.53 14.92
CA VAL A 96 -0.36 5.40 13.46
C VAL A 96 -1.42 4.42 13.00
N LEU A 97 -1.60 3.32 13.75
CA LEU A 97 -2.58 2.31 13.44
C LEU A 97 -3.94 2.70 14.03
N ASN A 98 -4.99 2.50 13.25
CA ASN A 98 -6.36 2.63 13.76
C ASN A 98 -6.73 1.42 14.63
N ASP A 99 -7.93 1.44 15.25
CA ASP A 99 -8.34 0.40 16.18
C ASP A 99 -8.36 -1.01 15.56
N TYR A 100 -8.75 -1.13 14.30
CA TYR A 100 -8.77 -2.41 13.57
C TYR A 100 -7.36 -2.93 13.26
N ASP A 101 -6.44 -2.03 12.95
CA ASP A 101 -5.08 -2.39 12.56
C ASP A 101 -4.20 -2.74 13.77
N GLN A 102 -4.60 -2.33 14.99
CA GLN A 102 -3.83 -2.60 16.21
C GLN A 102 -3.79 -4.09 16.58
N GLU A 103 -4.74 -4.88 16.13
CA GLU A 103 -4.75 -6.33 16.30
C GLU A 103 -3.75 -7.04 15.37
N THR A 104 -3.32 -6.37 14.31
CA THR A 104 -2.38 -6.92 13.32
C THR A 104 -0.95 -6.72 13.79
N LYS A 105 -0.29 -7.80 14.20
CA LYS A 105 1.10 -7.74 14.72
C LYS A 105 2.15 -7.93 13.63
N ASP A 106 1.83 -8.67 12.57
CA ASP A 106 2.78 -9.17 11.57
C ASP A 106 2.66 -8.43 10.23
N PHE A 107 2.41 -7.12 10.27
CA PHE A 107 2.19 -6.32 9.07
C PHE A 107 3.48 -6.03 8.27
N ARG A 108 4.66 -6.14 8.89
CA ARG A 108 5.93 -5.97 8.21
C ARG A 108 6.40 -7.24 7.53
N ASP A 109 6.32 -8.35 8.25
CA ASP A 109 6.69 -9.68 7.80
C ASP A 109 5.51 -10.60 8.11
N TRP A 110 4.73 -10.96 7.10
CA TRP A 110 3.47 -11.66 7.25
C TRP A 110 3.47 -13.01 6.56
N LYS A 111 2.63 -13.91 7.05
CA LYS A 111 2.43 -15.23 6.47
C LYS A 111 0.95 -15.57 6.47
N VAL A 112 0.45 -16.05 5.34
CA VAL A 112 -0.89 -16.63 5.20
C VAL A 112 -0.80 -18.02 4.60
N THR A 113 -1.71 -18.90 5.01
CA THR A 113 -1.78 -20.27 4.50
C THR A 113 -3.20 -20.59 4.06
N TYR A 114 -3.31 -21.36 3.00
CA TYR A 114 -4.58 -21.86 2.46
C TYR A 114 -4.45 -23.34 2.13
N LYS A 115 -5.51 -24.11 2.36
CA LYS A 115 -5.63 -25.44 1.74
C LYS A 115 -5.94 -25.27 0.26
N ASP A 116 -5.70 -26.32 -0.54
CA ASP A 116 -5.96 -26.30 -1.99
C ASP A 116 -7.40 -25.87 -2.30
N GLU A 117 -8.38 -26.48 -1.65
CA GLU A 117 -9.79 -26.16 -1.90
C GLU A 117 -10.13 -24.71 -1.51
N GLU A 118 -9.50 -24.20 -0.45
CA GLU A 118 -9.73 -22.84 0.02
C GLU A 118 -9.18 -21.82 -0.98
N LEU A 119 -7.95 -22.00 -1.47
CA LEU A 119 -7.36 -21.10 -2.46
C LEU A 119 -8.12 -21.15 -3.79
N ASN A 120 -8.49 -22.35 -4.26
CA ASN A 120 -9.31 -22.53 -5.46
C ASN A 120 -10.63 -21.75 -5.38
N GLU A 121 -11.32 -21.84 -4.23
CA GLU A 121 -12.57 -21.12 -4.00
C GLU A 121 -12.38 -19.60 -3.93
N ILE A 122 -11.33 -19.14 -3.25
CA ILE A 122 -10.99 -17.70 -3.18
C ILE A 122 -10.77 -17.16 -4.58
N ILE A 123 -9.87 -17.77 -5.37
CA ILE A 123 -9.53 -17.30 -6.71
C ILE A 123 -10.77 -17.33 -7.62
N ARG A 124 -11.55 -18.42 -7.60
CA ARG A 124 -12.78 -18.53 -8.38
C ARG A 124 -13.79 -17.43 -8.03
N THR A 125 -14.01 -17.19 -6.75
CA THR A 125 -14.96 -16.17 -6.28
C THR A 125 -14.52 -14.75 -6.63
N LYS A 126 -13.24 -14.47 -6.49
CA LYS A 126 -12.68 -13.12 -6.74
C LYS A 126 -12.50 -12.80 -8.22
N SER A 127 -12.14 -13.80 -9.02
CA SER A 127 -11.90 -13.63 -10.46
C SER A 127 -13.13 -13.81 -11.33
N GLY A 128 -14.09 -14.63 -10.87
CA GLY A 128 -15.20 -15.13 -11.70
C GLY A 128 -14.79 -16.21 -12.71
N ILE A 129 -13.52 -16.69 -12.65
CA ILE A 129 -12.95 -17.65 -13.60
C ILE A 129 -12.82 -19.02 -12.92
N ASP A 130 -13.25 -20.08 -13.63
CA ASP A 130 -13.03 -21.47 -13.20
C ASP A 130 -11.65 -21.95 -13.66
N PHE A 131 -10.66 -21.83 -12.80
CA PHE A 131 -9.32 -22.37 -13.03
C PHE A 131 -9.24 -23.89 -12.86
N GLY A 132 -10.27 -24.53 -12.29
CA GLY A 132 -10.18 -25.89 -11.79
C GLY A 132 -9.38 -25.95 -10.49
N GLU A 133 -8.46 -26.92 -10.37
CA GLU A 133 -7.49 -26.98 -9.28
C GLU A 133 -6.31 -26.06 -9.63
N ILE A 134 -5.89 -25.22 -8.69
CA ILE A 134 -4.69 -24.39 -8.87
C ILE A 134 -3.45 -25.27 -8.72
N ILE A 135 -2.61 -25.28 -9.76
CA ILE A 135 -1.38 -26.07 -9.84
C ILE A 135 -0.17 -25.23 -9.41
N ASP A 136 -0.14 -23.94 -9.82
CA ASP A 136 1.01 -23.07 -9.55
C ASP A 136 0.63 -21.59 -9.53
N LEU A 137 1.40 -20.82 -8.76
CA LEU A 137 1.37 -19.36 -8.70
C LEU A 137 2.78 -18.86 -9.01
N ILE A 138 3.02 -18.39 -10.22
CA ILE A 138 4.35 -18.04 -10.73
C ILE A 138 4.52 -16.52 -10.85
N PRO A 139 5.31 -15.87 -9.99
CA PRO A 139 5.69 -14.48 -10.19
C PRO A 139 6.50 -14.33 -11.49
N LEU A 140 5.96 -13.55 -12.45
CA LEU A 140 6.63 -13.30 -13.73
C LEU A 140 7.48 -12.05 -13.71
N HIS A 141 6.98 -11.01 -13.01
CA HIS A 141 7.71 -9.76 -12.86
C HIS A 141 7.52 -9.19 -11.46
N ARG A 142 8.57 -8.53 -10.97
CA ARG A 142 8.58 -7.82 -9.69
C ARG A 142 9.09 -6.40 -9.89
N GLY A 143 8.45 -5.45 -9.25
CA GLY A 143 8.90 -4.08 -9.20
C GLY A 143 10.16 -3.89 -8.33
N ALA A 144 10.57 -2.65 -8.19
CA ALA A 144 11.82 -2.27 -7.53
C ALA A 144 11.91 -2.67 -6.05
N SER A 145 10.78 -2.79 -5.34
CA SER A 145 10.73 -3.24 -3.95
C SER A 145 10.70 -4.77 -3.80
N GLY A 146 10.45 -5.50 -4.87
CA GLY A 146 10.16 -6.94 -4.87
C GLY A 146 8.67 -7.28 -4.94
N ARG A 147 7.78 -6.26 -4.98
CA ARG A 147 6.35 -6.48 -5.19
C ARG A 147 6.08 -7.07 -6.55
N ILE A 148 5.23 -8.09 -6.59
CA ILE A 148 4.80 -8.75 -7.84
C ILE A 148 3.79 -7.81 -8.51
N ASP A 149 4.03 -7.48 -9.77
CA ASP A 149 3.11 -6.75 -10.64
C ASP A 149 2.61 -7.57 -11.83
N GLN A 150 3.20 -8.76 -12.06
CA GLN A 150 2.69 -9.78 -12.96
C GLN A 150 2.80 -11.16 -12.33
N LEU A 151 1.65 -11.81 -12.14
CA LEU A 151 1.53 -13.16 -11.59
C LEU A 151 0.81 -14.06 -12.59
N ARG A 152 1.40 -15.21 -12.90
CA ARG A 152 0.70 -16.28 -13.64
C ARG A 152 0.04 -17.22 -12.64
N ILE A 153 -1.26 -17.40 -12.78
CA ILE A 153 -2.04 -18.41 -12.08
C ILE A 153 -2.25 -19.56 -13.03
N VAL A 154 -1.78 -20.75 -12.67
CA VAL A 154 -1.90 -21.98 -13.47
C VAL A 154 -2.91 -22.89 -12.81
N GLY A 155 -3.97 -23.23 -13.50
CA GLY A 155 -4.96 -24.19 -13.05
C GLY A 155 -5.15 -25.34 -14.05
N THR A 156 -5.87 -26.37 -13.65
CA THR A 156 -6.13 -27.55 -14.51
C THR A 156 -7.02 -27.26 -15.70
N LYS A 157 -7.85 -26.21 -15.63
CA LYS A 157 -8.78 -25.81 -16.69
C LYS A 157 -8.39 -24.51 -17.38
N HIS A 158 -7.73 -23.61 -16.68
CA HIS A 158 -7.41 -22.28 -17.17
C HIS A 158 -6.07 -21.81 -16.65
N THR A 159 -5.38 -20.97 -17.42
CA THR A 159 -4.16 -20.27 -17.03
C THR A 159 -4.32 -18.80 -17.39
N GLU A 160 -4.02 -17.91 -16.45
CA GLU A 160 -4.15 -16.46 -16.62
C GLU A 160 -2.91 -15.73 -16.09
N VAL A 161 -2.53 -14.64 -16.74
CA VAL A 161 -1.54 -13.69 -16.22
C VAL A 161 -2.28 -12.47 -15.73
N ILE A 162 -2.14 -12.17 -14.46
CA ILE A 162 -2.79 -11.03 -13.83
C ILE A 162 -1.76 -10.00 -13.35
N GLY A 163 -2.15 -8.76 -13.28
CA GLY A 163 -1.48 -7.59 -12.76
C GLY A 163 -2.49 -6.46 -12.60
N LYS A 164 -2.22 -5.39 -11.99
CA LYS A 164 -1.11 -4.95 -11.18
C LYS A 164 -1.20 -5.49 -9.74
N GLU A 165 -0.42 -4.88 -8.82
CA GLU A 165 -0.28 -5.34 -7.44
C GLU A 165 -1.61 -5.50 -6.69
N LEU A 166 -2.53 -4.55 -6.84
CA LEU A 166 -3.82 -4.59 -6.15
C LEU A 166 -4.69 -5.76 -6.60
N LYS A 167 -4.73 -6.06 -7.91
CA LYS A 167 -5.49 -7.20 -8.45
C LYS A 167 -4.93 -8.52 -7.91
N ILE A 168 -3.60 -8.66 -7.83
CA ILE A 168 -2.93 -9.83 -7.27
C ILE A 168 -3.32 -10.02 -5.81
N ARG A 169 -3.24 -8.98 -4.99
CA ARG A 169 -3.64 -9.02 -3.58
C ARG A 169 -5.11 -9.37 -3.39
N TYR A 170 -5.97 -8.81 -4.23
CA TYR A 170 -7.41 -9.02 -4.15
C TYR A 170 -7.81 -10.44 -4.53
N TRP A 171 -7.19 -11.03 -5.57
CA TRP A 171 -7.56 -12.38 -6.03
C TRP A 171 -7.05 -13.50 -5.12
N LEU A 172 -5.99 -13.26 -4.36
CA LEU A 172 -5.37 -14.26 -3.50
C LEU A 172 -5.82 -14.18 -2.03
N SER A 173 -6.92 -13.47 -1.73
CA SER A 173 -7.42 -13.36 -0.36
C SER A 173 -8.94 -13.17 -0.31
N ARG A 174 -9.59 -13.63 0.75
CA ARG A 174 -11.00 -13.35 1.02
C ARG A 174 -11.28 -11.84 1.13
N SER A 175 -10.35 -11.08 1.70
CA SER A 175 -10.38 -9.62 1.77
C SER A 175 -9.39 -9.01 0.77
N CYS A 176 -8.17 -8.79 1.19
CA CYS A 176 -7.04 -8.33 0.39
C CYS A 176 -5.75 -8.72 1.13
N LEU A 177 -4.73 -9.26 0.43
CA LEU A 177 -3.42 -9.53 1.03
C LEU A 177 -2.78 -8.22 1.50
N TYR A 178 -1.91 -8.31 2.50
CA TYR A 178 -1.19 -7.14 3.01
C TYR A 178 -0.41 -6.42 1.91
N SER A 179 0.31 -7.14 1.06
CA SER A 179 1.04 -6.59 -0.09
C SER A 179 1.15 -7.65 -1.19
N SER A 180 1.69 -7.27 -2.35
CA SER A 180 2.11 -8.22 -3.39
C SER A 180 3.59 -8.60 -3.30
N TRP A 181 4.30 -8.20 -2.25
CA TRP A 181 5.67 -8.63 -2.00
C TRP A 181 5.66 -9.91 -1.17
N PHE A 182 5.62 -11.06 -1.84
CA PHE A 182 5.59 -12.36 -1.19
C PHE A 182 6.30 -13.44 -2.01
N GLU A 183 6.70 -14.51 -1.32
CA GLU A 183 7.13 -15.78 -1.88
C GLU A 183 6.02 -16.82 -1.72
N VAL A 184 5.99 -17.77 -2.65
CA VAL A 184 4.98 -18.83 -2.71
C VAL A 184 5.65 -20.16 -2.42
N ALA A 185 5.03 -20.98 -1.56
CA ALA A 185 5.36 -22.38 -1.40
C ALA A 185 4.08 -23.20 -1.40
N HIS A 186 4.11 -24.39 -2.02
CA HIS A 186 3.00 -25.34 -2.03
C HIS A 186 3.52 -26.70 -1.63
N GLU A 187 3.08 -27.20 -0.49
CA GLU A 187 3.52 -28.48 0.05
C GLU A 187 2.35 -29.20 0.75
N ASN A 188 2.20 -30.50 0.46
CA ASN A 188 1.21 -31.36 1.12
C ASN A 188 -0.24 -30.80 1.11
N GLY A 189 -0.65 -30.18 -0.01
CA GLY A 189 -2.00 -29.61 -0.15
C GLY A 189 -2.20 -28.28 0.58
N VAL A 190 -1.10 -27.60 0.95
CA VAL A 190 -1.12 -26.30 1.64
C VAL A 190 -0.28 -25.29 0.88
N TRP A 191 -0.91 -24.21 0.49
CA TRP A 191 -0.27 -23.00 -0.03
C TRP A 191 0.18 -22.12 1.11
N THR A 192 1.41 -21.65 1.04
CA THR A 192 1.98 -20.67 1.98
C THR A 192 2.44 -19.46 1.20
N LEU A 193 1.90 -18.29 1.54
CA LEU A 193 2.37 -17.00 1.05
C LEU A 193 3.07 -16.28 2.20
N SER A 194 4.38 -16.03 2.07
CA SER A 194 5.21 -15.33 3.07
C SER A 194 5.67 -14.01 2.47
N GLY A 195 5.30 -12.90 3.08
CA GLY A 195 5.49 -11.60 2.45
C GLY A 195 5.90 -10.48 3.39
N HIS A 196 6.12 -9.31 2.80
CA HIS A 196 6.64 -8.12 3.47
C HIS A 196 5.78 -6.89 3.18
N GLY A 197 5.58 -6.06 4.19
CA GLY A 197 4.91 -4.77 4.08
C GLY A 197 3.39 -4.85 3.99
N TRP A 198 2.76 -3.67 4.01
CA TRP A 198 1.31 -3.50 3.95
C TRP A 198 0.94 -2.31 3.06
N GLY A 199 0.25 -2.57 1.97
CA GLY A 199 -0.16 -1.63 0.95
C GLY A 199 0.71 -1.70 -0.31
N HIS A 200 0.39 -0.82 -1.26
CA HIS A 200 1.00 -0.78 -2.59
C HIS A 200 2.51 -0.46 -2.59
N GLY A 201 3.00 0.21 -1.59
CA GLY A 201 4.43 0.48 -1.44
C GLY A 201 4.94 1.75 -2.10
N ALA A 202 4.20 2.42 -2.96
CA ALA A 202 4.65 3.60 -3.70
C ALA A 202 4.43 4.90 -2.90
N GLY A 203 5.46 5.72 -2.76
CA GLY A 203 5.44 6.96 -2.00
C GLY A 203 5.71 6.78 -0.51
N LEU A 204 4.92 7.43 0.39
CA LEU A 204 5.21 7.53 1.81
C LEU A 204 4.77 6.30 2.62
N CYS A 205 5.70 5.72 3.37
CA CYS A 205 5.43 4.71 4.40
C CYS A 205 4.96 5.39 5.69
N GLN A 206 3.69 5.21 6.07
CA GLN A 206 3.12 5.87 7.26
C GLN A 206 3.86 5.50 8.56
N ILE A 207 4.17 4.21 8.76
CA ILE A 207 4.92 3.76 9.94
C ILE A 207 6.34 4.33 9.93
N GLY A 208 7.02 4.30 8.78
CA GLY A 208 8.36 4.87 8.65
C GLY A 208 8.38 6.38 8.91
N ALA A 209 7.44 7.12 8.35
CA ALA A 209 7.30 8.56 8.59
C ALA A 209 7.06 8.89 10.08
N ALA A 210 6.24 8.08 10.77
CA ALA A 210 6.01 8.26 12.20
C ALA A 210 7.26 7.97 13.06
N VAL A 211 8.06 6.97 12.67
CA VAL A 211 9.34 6.69 13.34
C VAL A 211 10.30 7.85 13.12
N MET A 212 10.50 8.31 11.89
CA MET A 212 11.32 9.50 11.58
C MET A 212 10.90 10.71 12.42
N ALA A 213 9.59 11.00 12.47
CA ALA A 213 9.07 12.11 13.29
C ALA A 213 9.38 11.92 14.79
N SER A 214 9.33 10.68 15.30
CA SER A 214 9.67 10.38 16.71
C SER A 214 11.17 10.51 17.01
N GLU A 215 12.01 10.43 15.99
CA GLU A 215 13.46 10.64 16.05
C GLU A 215 13.85 12.12 15.85
N GLY A 216 12.86 13.00 15.62
CA GLY A 216 13.04 14.43 15.55
C GLY A 216 13.20 14.97 14.13
N HIS A 217 13.01 14.18 13.09
CA HIS A 217 13.02 14.68 11.71
C HIS A 217 11.82 15.59 11.46
N PRO A 218 12.00 16.78 10.89
CA PRO A 218 10.91 17.67 10.51
C PRO A 218 10.11 17.09 9.34
N TYR A 219 8.84 17.46 9.23
CA TYR A 219 7.96 16.87 8.19
C TYR A 219 8.43 17.17 6.77
N GLU A 220 9.10 18.30 6.54
CA GLU A 220 9.70 18.66 5.25
C GLU A 220 10.76 17.64 4.82
N GLU A 221 11.62 17.22 5.75
CA GLU A 221 12.64 16.20 5.50
C GLU A 221 12.00 14.83 5.25
N ILE A 222 10.99 14.45 6.05
CA ILE A 222 10.24 13.20 5.86
C ILE A 222 9.61 13.16 4.48
N LEU A 223 8.96 14.24 4.05
CA LEU A 223 8.32 14.29 2.74
C LEU A 223 9.33 14.16 1.60
N THR A 224 10.44 14.93 1.64
CA THR A 224 11.47 14.87 0.59
C THR A 224 12.27 13.56 0.58
N TYR A 225 12.31 12.85 1.71
CA TYR A 225 12.86 11.51 1.78
C TYR A 225 12.01 10.49 0.98
N TYR A 226 10.69 10.52 1.13
CA TYR A 226 9.79 9.61 0.42
C TYR A 226 9.40 10.08 -0.99
N TYR A 227 9.53 11.37 -1.28
CA TYR A 227 9.27 11.98 -2.58
C TYR A 227 10.50 12.79 -3.03
N PRO A 228 11.58 12.09 -3.45
CA PRO A 228 12.84 12.76 -3.79
C PRO A 228 12.68 13.71 -4.97
N GLY A 229 13.39 14.84 -4.89
CA GLY A 229 13.35 15.90 -5.91
C GLY A 229 12.14 16.84 -5.80
N THR A 230 11.26 16.62 -4.84
CA THR A 230 10.14 17.54 -4.57
C THR A 230 10.55 18.67 -3.63
N ARG A 231 9.74 19.72 -3.61
CA ARG A 231 9.83 20.83 -2.66
C ARG A 231 8.46 21.23 -2.15
N LEU A 232 8.39 21.71 -0.92
CA LEU A 232 7.17 22.38 -0.46
C LEU A 232 7.09 23.78 -1.11
N ASN A 233 5.87 24.19 -1.48
CA ASN A 233 5.66 25.58 -1.88
C ASN A 233 5.90 26.52 -0.70
N GLU A 234 6.27 27.77 -0.99
CA GLU A 234 6.29 28.80 0.03
C GLU A 234 4.88 29.01 0.58
N LYS A 235 4.75 29.14 1.92
CA LYS A 235 3.47 29.50 2.51
C LYS A 235 3.03 30.83 1.92
N MET A 236 1.91 30.85 1.21
CA MET A 236 1.27 32.11 0.89
C MET A 236 0.89 32.77 2.21
N ARG A 237 1.66 33.81 2.58
CA ARG A 237 1.29 34.66 3.72
C ARG A 237 -0.02 35.34 3.33
N LYS A 238 -1.12 34.95 3.99
CA LYS A 238 -2.37 35.71 3.95
C LYS A 238 -2.22 36.98 4.76
#